data_45fccfea0d55137cb27cbd27d922ba90
#
_entry.id   45fccfea0d55137cb27cbd27d922ba90
#
_cell.length_a   1.000
_cell.length_b   1.000
_cell.length_c   1.000
_cell.angle_alpha   90.00
_cell.angle_beta   90.00
_cell.angle_gamma   90.00
#
_symmetry.space_group_name_H-M   'P 1'
#
loop_
_entity.id
_entity.type
_entity.pdbx_description
1 polymer ?
#
loop_
_entity_poly.entity_id
_entity_poly.type
_entity_poly.pdbx_seq_one_letter_code
_entity_poly.pdbx_strand_id
1 'polypeptide(L)'
;MVIGMDLGVGLPSTIPAATGVDILAWAREADTLGFASLGTLDRIVYSNHETIPTMAAAAAVTSRARLTTAILITPYRGNGALLAKQLATVDSLSGGRLTVGVAVGGRADDYQATGTDFEGRGKVFDAQLAEFDEVWSGEVRGTAGAIGPAPAQAGGPPLLIGGTSKAAVRRTVEHGAGWIAGGGGPETFAQGAERIRRAWSDAGRQGEPRFAALAYYALGPDASVLAESYLHDYYAFLGSYASNVAASALTSRAAINDDIARFADAGCHELLLFPCSPDLTQLQLLADLTCG
;
A
#
# COMPACT_ATOMS: atom_id res chain seq x y z
N MET A 1 13.38 -7.92 -18.23
CA MET A 1 12.15 -8.27 -17.50
C MET A 1 12.50 -9.33 -16.45
N VAL A 2 12.46 -8.99 -15.17
CA VAL A 2 12.64 -9.97 -14.08
C VAL A 2 11.41 -10.86 -14.11
N ILE A 3 11.57 -12.14 -14.47
CA ILE A 3 10.47 -13.09 -14.61
C ILE A 3 9.91 -13.34 -13.19
N GLY A 4 8.70 -12.91 -12.91
CA GLY A 4 7.93 -13.31 -11.74
C GLY A 4 7.56 -12.23 -10.72
N MET A 5 7.99 -10.97 -10.87
CA MET A 5 7.61 -9.87 -9.98
C MET A 5 6.92 -8.75 -10.75
N ASP A 6 5.77 -8.31 -10.25
CA ASP A 6 5.03 -7.18 -10.79
C ASP A 6 5.64 -5.84 -10.32
N LEU A 7 5.77 -4.89 -11.23
CA LEU A 7 6.18 -3.53 -10.91
C LEU A 7 4.97 -2.61 -10.91
N GLY A 8 4.68 -2.04 -9.76
CA GLY A 8 3.68 -1.01 -9.56
C GLY A 8 4.33 0.35 -9.33
N VAL A 9 3.54 1.40 -9.41
CA VAL A 9 3.98 2.75 -9.12
C VAL A 9 3.04 3.43 -8.13
N GLY A 10 3.61 4.20 -7.20
CA GLY A 10 2.83 5.01 -6.27
C GLY A 10 2.18 6.20 -6.96
N LEU A 11 0.95 6.53 -6.58
CA LEU A 11 0.35 7.81 -6.90
C LEU A 11 1.04 8.91 -6.09
N PRO A 12 1.25 10.12 -6.64
CA PRO A 12 1.87 11.23 -5.91
C PRO A 12 0.93 11.87 -4.87
N SER A 13 0.00 11.09 -4.31
CA SER A 13 -1.08 11.55 -3.43
C SER A 13 -0.62 12.12 -2.09
N THR A 14 0.60 11.79 -1.67
CA THR A 14 1.24 12.29 -0.44
C THR A 14 2.30 13.36 -0.70
N ILE A 15 2.45 13.82 -1.92
CA ILE A 15 3.34 14.94 -2.24
C ILE A 15 2.54 16.23 -2.12
N PRO A 16 2.87 17.16 -1.19
CA PRO A 16 2.03 18.33 -0.90
C PRO A 16 1.74 19.25 -2.10
N ALA A 17 2.64 19.27 -3.10
CA ALA A 17 2.45 20.04 -4.32
C ALA A 17 1.53 19.39 -5.37
N ALA A 18 1.19 18.10 -5.20
CA ALA A 18 0.33 17.39 -6.14
C ALA A 18 -1.12 17.83 -6.02
N THR A 19 -1.74 18.20 -7.13
CA THR A 19 -3.18 18.48 -7.20
C THR A 19 -3.97 17.21 -7.54
N GLY A 20 -5.29 17.25 -7.33
CA GLY A 20 -6.15 16.13 -7.78
C GLY A 20 -6.07 15.88 -9.29
N VAL A 21 -5.83 16.92 -10.10
CA VAL A 21 -5.64 16.79 -11.56
C VAL A 21 -4.36 16.03 -11.86
N ASP A 22 -3.26 16.33 -11.15
CA ASP A 22 -1.97 15.64 -11.33
C ASP A 22 -2.07 14.17 -10.97
N ILE A 23 -2.76 13.84 -9.87
CA ILE A 23 -2.97 12.45 -9.44
C ILE A 23 -3.75 11.65 -10.49
N LEU A 24 -4.80 12.23 -11.06
CA LEU A 24 -5.60 11.56 -12.10
C LEU A 24 -4.86 11.44 -13.42
N ALA A 25 -4.05 12.44 -13.80
CA ALA A 25 -3.19 12.37 -14.97
C ALA A 25 -2.12 11.26 -14.79
N TRP A 26 -1.50 11.21 -13.61
CA TRP A 26 -0.54 10.17 -13.24
C TRP A 26 -1.16 8.77 -13.33
N ALA A 27 -2.36 8.58 -12.77
CA ALA A 27 -3.04 7.28 -12.80
C ALA A 27 -3.30 6.80 -14.24
N ARG A 28 -3.79 7.68 -15.14
CA ARG A 28 -4.02 7.35 -16.54
C ARG A 28 -2.74 7.00 -17.28
N GLU A 29 -1.70 7.80 -17.08
CA GLU A 29 -0.42 7.59 -17.73
C GLU A 29 0.23 6.28 -17.28
N ALA A 30 0.21 5.98 -15.97
CA ALA A 30 0.73 4.73 -15.44
C ALA A 30 -0.02 3.50 -15.99
N ASP A 31 -1.34 3.56 -16.10
CA ASP A 31 -2.15 2.50 -16.72
C ASP A 31 -1.80 2.32 -18.21
N THR A 32 -1.57 3.43 -18.92
CA THR A 32 -1.17 3.43 -20.35
C THR A 32 0.22 2.86 -20.54
N LEU A 33 1.19 3.23 -19.70
CA LEU A 33 2.57 2.74 -19.74
C LEU A 33 2.71 1.27 -19.31
N GLY A 34 1.66 0.66 -18.75
CA GLY A 34 1.65 -0.76 -18.46
C GLY A 34 2.15 -1.15 -17.07
N PHE A 35 2.24 -0.21 -16.13
CA PHE A 35 2.51 -0.57 -14.73
C PHE A 35 1.45 -1.54 -14.20
N ALA A 36 1.89 -2.55 -13.45
CA ALA A 36 1.03 -3.62 -12.99
C ALA A 36 0.03 -3.16 -11.93
N SER A 37 0.37 -2.13 -11.16
CA SER A 37 -0.48 -1.59 -10.10
C SER A 37 -0.18 -0.12 -9.78
N LEU A 38 -1.17 0.52 -9.15
CA LEU A 38 -1.11 1.87 -8.58
C LEU A 38 -1.21 1.80 -7.07
N GLY A 39 -0.24 2.41 -6.36
CA GLY A 39 -0.20 2.42 -4.90
C GLY A 39 -0.61 3.75 -4.29
N THR A 40 -1.17 3.74 -3.08
CA THR A 40 -1.33 4.94 -2.24
C THR A 40 -0.73 4.72 -0.87
N LEU A 41 -0.17 5.79 -0.29
CA LEU A 41 0.20 5.87 1.12
C LEU A 41 -0.97 6.48 1.91
N ASP A 42 -1.00 6.22 3.22
CA ASP A 42 -2.07 6.73 4.09
C ASP A 42 -1.52 7.56 5.24
N ARG A 43 -2.10 8.72 5.46
CA ARG A 43 -1.82 9.63 6.55
C ARG A 43 -2.98 10.61 6.76
N ILE A 44 -3.22 11.01 8.00
CA ILE A 44 -4.24 12.01 8.36
C ILE A 44 -3.59 13.40 8.55
N VAL A 45 -2.60 13.50 9.42
CA VAL A 45 -1.96 14.79 9.77
C VAL A 45 -0.85 15.12 8.77
N TYR A 46 -1.26 15.43 7.55
CA TYR A 46 -0.35 15.84 6.48
C TYR A 46 -1.14 16.49 5.33
N SER A 47 -0.47 17.27 4.48
CA SER A 47 -1.09 17.88 3.29
C SER A 47 -1.12 16.88 2.13
N ASN A 48 -1.97 15.86 2.25
CA ASN A 48 -2.13 14.81 1.26
C ASN A 48 -3.60 14.55 0.94
N HIS A 49 -3.83 13.83 -0.16
CA HIS A 49 -5.17 13.36 -0.51
C HIS A 49 -5.51 12.07 0.27
N GLU A 50 -6.75 11.98 0.73
CA GLU A 50 -7.23 10.81 1.48
C GLU A 50 -7.22 9.56 0.59
N THR A 51 -6.80 8.42 1.17
CA THR A 51 -6.49 7.19 0.46
C THR A 51 -7.69 6.57 -0.27
N ILE A 52 -8.85 6.44 0.38
CA ILE A 52 -10.00 5.71 -0.20
C ILE A 52 -10.66 6.48 -1.36
N PRO A 53 -10.99 7.79 -1.23
CA PRO A 53 -11.44 8.59 -2.37
C PRO A 53 -10.44 8.65 -3.52
N THR A 54 -9.13 8.71 -3.21
CA THR A 54 -8.08 8.68 -4.23
C THR A 54 -8.08 7.37 -5.01
N MET A 55 -8.22 6.23 -4.32
CA MET A 55 -8.34 4.92 -4.96
C MET A 55 -9.61 4.80 -5.80
N ALA A 56 -10.74 5.31 -5.33
CA ALA A 56 -11.99 5.33 -6.10
C ALA A 56 -11.86 6.17 -7.38
N ALA A 57 -11.20 7.32 -7.29
CA ALA A 57 -10.93 8.18 -8.44
C ALA A 57 -9.96 7.53 -9.44
N ALA A 58 -8.90 6.87 -8.96
CA ALA A 58 -7.99 6.08 -9.80
C ALA A 58 -8.71 4.91 -10.47
N ALA A 59 -9.60 4.21 -9.77
CA ALA A 59 -10.44 3.14 -10.35
C ALA A 59 -11.24 3.61 -11.56
N ALA A 60 -11.80 4.82 -11.47
CA ALA A 60 -12.65 5.39 -12.52
C ALA A 60 -11.89 5.81 -13.78
N VAL A 61 -10.59 6.03 -13.70
CA VAL A 61 -9.76 6.56 -14.82
C VAL A 61 -8.75 5.54 -15.36
N THR A 62 -8.75 4.32 -14.83
CA THR A 62 -7.86 3.22 -15.23
C THR A 62 -8.66 1.97 -15.58
N SER A 63 -8.07 1.07 -16.35
CA SER A 63 -8.76 -0.14 -16.83
C SER A 63 -8.01 -1.45 -16.56
N ARG A 64 -6.71 -1.41 -16.34
CA ARG A 64 -5.84 -2.59 -16.23
C ARG A 64 -5.08 -2.69 -14.93
N ALA A 65 -4.46 -1.59 -14.50
CA ALA A 65 -3.63 -1.56 -13.30
C ALA A 65 -4.44 -1.97 -12.07
N ARG A 66 -3.88 -2.86 -11.25
CA ARG A 66 -4.41 -3.13 -9.92
C ARG A 66 -4.29 -1.88 -9.05
N LEU A 67 -5.09 -1.80 -8.02
CA LEU A 67 -5.06 -0.72 -7.04
C LEU A 67 -4.63 -1.29 -5.70
N THR A 68 -3.54 -0.80 -5.13
CA THR A 68 -2.97 -1.36 -3.90
C THR A 68 -2.81 -0.26 -2.84
N THR A 69 -3.46 -0.37 -1.70
CA THR A 69 -3.14 0.52 -0.57
C THR A 69 -1.84 0.07 0.11
N ALA A 70 -0.86 0.96 0.22
CA ALA A 70 0.48 0.61 0.69
C ALA A 70 1.03 1.62 1.73
N ILE A 71 0.43 1.74 2.90
CA ILE A 71 -0.52 0.84 3.55
C ILE A 71 -1.64 1.66 4.18
N LEU A 72 -2.89 1.21 4.10
CA LEU A 72 -4.04 1.84 4.74
C LEU A 72 -4.01 1.59 6.26
N ILE A 73 -4.10 2.64 7.05
CA ILE A 73 -4.15 2.52 8.51
C ILE A 73 -5.61 2.52 8.95
N THR A 74 -6.11 1.36 9.32
CA THR A 74 -7.55 1.17 9.53
C THR A 74 -8.06 1.56 10.91
N PRO A 75 -7.31 1.42 12.03
CA PRO A 75 -7.89 1.61 13.36
C PRO A 75 -8.41 3.02 13.63
N TYR A 76 -7.75 4.06 13.13
CA TYR A 76 -8.24 5.43 13.33
C TYR A 76 -9.44 5.80 12.43
N ARG A 77 -9.85 4.91 11.53
CA ARG A 77 -11.06 5.09 10.69
C ARG A 77 -12.34 4.68 11.44
N GLY A 78 -12.22 4.16 12.65
CA GLY A 78 -13.31 3.91 13.58
C GLY A 78 -14.20 2.74 13.17
N ASN A 79 -15.26 2.99 12.42
CA ASN A 79 -16.30 2.00 12.10
C ASN A 79 -15.85 1.01 11.02
N GLY A 80 -15.62 -0.25 11.41
CA GLY A 80 -15.16 -1.30 10.49
C GLY A 80 -16.18 -1.68 9.43
N ALA A 81 -17.48 -1.67 9.74
CA ALA A 81 -18.53 -1.97 8.76
C ALA A 81 -18.61 -0.90 7.66
N LEU A 82 -18.48 0.38 8.02
CA LEU A 82 -18.41 1.46 7.05
C LEU A 82 -17.15 1.35 6.18
N LEU A 83 -16.01 1.04 6.80
CA LEU A 83 -14.76 0.84 6.09
C LEU A 83 -14.83 -0.36 5.13
N ALA A 84 -15.39 -1.50 5.57
CA ALA A 84 -15.62 -2.67 4.73
C ALA A 84 -16.50 -2.32 3.51
N LYS A 85 -17.57 -1.54 3.73
CA LYS A 85 -18.44 -1.03 2.65
C LYS A 85 -17.69 -0.12 1.67
N GLN A 86 -16.84 0.78 2.17
CA GLN A 86 -16.04 1.67 1.32
C GLN A 86 -15.07 0.86 0.44
N LEU A 87 -14.36 -0.11 1.02
CA LEU A 87 -13.44 -0.97 0.29
C LEU A 87 -14.17 -1.85 -0.75
N ALA A 88 -15.31 -2.44 -0.39
CA ALA A 88 -16.16 -3.18 -1.34
C ALA A 88 -16.66 -2.27 -2.49
N THR A 89 -16.93 -1.00 -2.20
CA THR A 89 -17.33 -0.04 -3.24
C THR A 89 -16.18 0.24 -4.21
N VAL A 90 -14.95 0.47 -3.72
CA VAL A 90 -13.77 0.66 -4.57
C VAL A 90 -13.48 -0.61 -5.38
N ASP A 91 -13.62 -1.78 -4.77
CA ASP A 91 -13.44 -3.06 -5.45
C ASP A 91 -14.45 -3.22 -6.60
N SER A 92 -15.72 -2.93 -6.35
CA SER A 92 -16.78 -2.94 -7.37
C SER A 92 -16.51 -1.94 -8.50
N LEU A 93 -16.16 -0.68 -8.16
CA LEU A 93 -15.86 0.38 -9.13
C LEU A 93 -14.63 0.03 -10.00
N SER A 94 -13.67 -0.66 -9.44
CA SER A 94 -12.48 -1.11 -10.17
C SER A 94 -12.68 -2.39 -10.97
N GLY A 95 -13.82 -3.07 -10.82
CA GLY A 95 -14.06 -4.38 -11.43
C GLY A 95 -13.19 -5.50 -10.85
N GLY A 96 -12.94 -5.45 -9.54
CA GLY A 96 -12.16 -6.48 -8.83
C GLY A 96 -10.63 -6.31 -8.91
N ARG A 97 -10.16 -5.08 -9.12
CA ARG A 97 -8.71 -4.77 -9.20
C ARG A 97 -8.11 -4.30 -7.87
N LEU A 98 -8.89 -4.21 -6.78
CA LEU A 98 -8.40 -3.73 -5.49
C LEU A 98 -7.63 -4.82 -4.73
N THR A 99 -6.48 -4.45 -4.17
CA THR A 99 -5.73 -5.17 -3.13
C THR A 99 -5.57 -4.22 -1.95
N VAL A 100 -5.85 -4.68 -0.74
CA VAL A 100 -5.84 -3.80 0.44
C VAL A 100 -4.69 -4.15 1.35
N GLY A 101 -3.61 -3.39 1.27
CA GLY A 101 -2.57 -3.40 2.30
C GLY A 101 -3.07 -2.65 3.54
N VAL A 102 -3.09 -3.29 4.71
CA VAL A 102 -3.65 -2.76 5.95
C VAL A 102 -2.70 -2.92 7.13
N ALA A 103 -2.66 -1.94 8.02
CA ALA A 103 -1.83 -2.00 9.22
C ALA A 103 -2.41 -1.15 10.36
N VAL A 104 -1.78 -1.27 11.54
CA VAL A 104 -2.08 -0.44 12.70
C VAL A 104 -1.39 0.94 12.66
N GLY A 105 -0.38 1.12 11.82
CA GLY A 105 0.41 2.35 11.81
C GLY A 105 1.24 2.60 13.05
N GLY A 106 2.09 3.63 12.97
CA GLY A 106 3.00 4.03 14.05
C GLY A 106 2.97 5.53 14.39
N ARG A 107 2.02 6.29 13.82
CA ARG A 107 1.92 7.75 13.98
C ARG A 107 0.86 8.09 15.01
N ALA A 108 1.28 8.50 16.20
CA ALA A 108 0.36 8.86 17.29
C ALA A 108 -0.44 10.14 16.98
N ASP A 109 0.12 11.07 16.20
CA ASP A 109 -0.53 12.30 15.76
C ASP A 109 -1.80 12.04 14.92
N ASP A 110 -1.77 11.06 14.02
CA ASP A 110 -2.95 10.66 13.23
C ASP A 110 -4.09 10.14 14.13
N TYR A 111 -3.75 9.37 15.16
CA TYR A 111 -4.70 8.87 16.16
C TYR A 111 -5.26 9.99 17.03
N GLN A 112 -4.41 10.90 17.47
CA GLN A 112 -4.83 12.07 18.24
C GLN A 112 -5.79 12.96 17.44
N ALA A 113 -5.48 13.23 16.19
CA ALA A 113 -6.31 14.08 15.31
C ALA A 113 -7.69 13.46 15.03
N THR A 114 -7.78 12.13 15.01
CA THR A 114 -9.05 11.41 14.79
C THR A 114 -9.80 11.09 16.09
N GLY A 115 -9.24 11.43 17.24
CA GLY A 115 -9.85 11.14 18.55
C GLY A 115 -9.88 9.65 18.89
N THR A 116 -8.97 8.84 18.31
CA THR A 116 -8.92 7.39 18.50
C THR A 116 -7.75 6.99 19.41
N ASP A 117 -7.91 5.87 20.14
CA ASP A 117 -6.91 5.38 21.07
C ASP A 117 -5.74 4.72 20.35
N PHE A 118 -4.54 5.33 20.48
CA PHE A 118 -3.31 4.79 19.90
C PHE A 118 -2.87 3.48 20.57
N GLU A 119 -3.01 3.36 21.89
CA GLU A 119 -2.58 2.16 22.61
C GLU A 119 -3.49 0.96 22.33
N GLY A 120 -4.79 1.19 22.18
CA GLY A 120 -5.79 0.17 21.83
C GLY A 120 -5.84 -0.22 20.35
N ARG A 121 -5.07 0.44 19.47
CA ARG A 121 -5.15 0.27 18.00
C ARG A 121 -5.06 -1.16 17.51
N GLY A 122 -4.31 -2.01 18.21
CA GLY A 122 -4.21 -3.44 17.87
C GLY A 122 -5.53 -4.20 18.05
N LYS A 123 -6.27 -3.91 19.12
CA LYS A 123 -7.59 -4.54 19.39
C LYS A 123 -8.64 -4.04 18.40
N VAL A 124 -8.61 -2.75 18.08
CA VAL A 124 -9.51 -2.17 17.06
C VAL A 124 -9.26 -2.84 15.71
N PHE A 125 -8.00 -3.04 15.33
CA PHE A 125 -7.65 -3.68 14.07
C PHE A 125 -8.11 -5.16 14.03
N ASP A 126 -7.93 -5.92 15.11
CA ASP A 126 -8.44 -7.31 15.19
C ASP A 126 -9.97 -7.36 14.98
N ALA A 127 -10.71 -6.45 15.61
CA ALA A 127 -12.15 -6.35 15.43
C ALA A 127 -12.55 -5.96 13.99
N GLN A 128 -11.84 -5.01 13.38
CA GLN A 128 -12.11 -4.60 12.00
C GLN A 128 -11.84 -5.71 10.99
N LEU A 129 -10.79 -6.52 11.17
CA LEU A 129 -10.50 -7.65 10.28
C LEU A 129 -11.62 -8.69 10.31
N ALA A 130 -12.11 -9.05 11.51
CA ALA A 130 -13.26 -9.94 11.64
C ALA A 130 -14.52 -9.33 11.00
N GLU A 131 -14.73 -8.02 11.18
CA GLU A 131 -15.89 -7.31 10.61
C GLU A 131 -15.83 -7.22 9.07
N PHE A 132 -14.64 -7.18 8.45
CA PHE A 132 -14.50 -7.27 7.01
C PHE A 132 -14.99 -8.62 6.47
N ASP A 133 -14.60 -9.73 7.12
CA ASP A 133 -15.03 -11.08 6.74
C ASP A 133 -16.56 -11.20 6.79
N GLU A 134 -17.19 -10.72 7.88
CA GLU A 134 -18.65 -10.72 8.07
C GLU A 134 -19.38 -9.89 7.00
N VAL A 135 -18.91 -8.66 6.74
CA VAL A 135 -19.56 -7.75 5.77
C VAL A 135 -19.43 -8.27 4.36
N TRP A 136 -18.25 -8.75 3.97
CA TRP A 136 -18.01 -9.22 2.61
C TRP A 136 -18.62 -10.60 2.31
N SER A 137 -18.87 -11.41 3.33
CA SER A 137 -19.65 -12.65 3.19
C SER A 137 -21.16 -12.40 3.02
N GLY A 138 -21.63 -11.16 3.23
CA GLY A 138 -23.05 -10.81 3.16
C GLY A 138 -23.85 -11.22 4.39
N GLU A 139 -23.21 -11.37 5.55
CA GLU A 139 -23.90 -11.70 6.78
C GLU A 139 -24.94 -10.65 7.15
N VAL A 140 -26.12 -11.14 7.56
CA VAL A 140 -27.25 -10.29 7.96
C VAL A 140 -27.00 -9.71 9.34
N ARG A 141 -27.06 -8.38 9.46
CA ARG A 141 -26.86 -7.65 10.72
C ARG A 141 -28.18 -7.17 11.29
N GLY A 142 -28.64 -7.86 12.30
CA GLY A 142 -29.88 -7.54 13.00
C GLY A 142 -31.08 -7.50 12.04
N THR A 143 -31.93 -6.45 12.18
CA THR A 143 -33.10 -6.24 11.32
C THR A 143 -32.79 -5.46 10.03
N ALA A 144 -31.56 -4.93 9.89
CA ALA A 144 -31.19 -4.07 8.77
C ALA A 144 -30.81 -4.84 7.48
N GLY A 145 -30.55 -6.13 7.57
CA GLY A 145 -30.11 -6.93 6.45
C GLY A 145 -28.60 -6.91 6.24
N ALA A 146 -28.14 -7.43 5.09
CA ALA A 146 -26.73 -7.44 4.72
C ALA A 146 -26.24 -6.05 4.29
N ILE A 147 -24.94 -5.78 4.53
CA ILE A 147 -24.28 -4.55 4.06
C ILE A 147 -23.76 -4.77 2.64
N GLY A 148 -24.26 -3.98 1.70
CA GLY A 148 -23.81 -3.99 0.29
C GLY A 148 -23.12 -2.68 -0.13
N PRO A 149 -22.54 -2.63 -1.36
CA PRO A 149 -22.53 -3.69 -2.35
C PRO A 149 -21.66 -4.88 -1.93
N ALA A 150 -21.92 -6.07 -2.48
CA ALA A 150 -20.95 -7.16 -2.42
C ALA A 150 -19.67 -6.76 -3.17
N PRO A 151 -18.48 -7.15 -2.70
CA PRO A 151 -17.25 -6.98 -3.46
C PRO A 151 -17.33 -7.66 -4.83
N ALA A 152 -16.61 -7.15 -5.82
CA ALA A 152 -16.47 -7.80 -7.11
C ALA A 152 -15.63 -9.09 -7.01
N GLN A 153 -14.67 -9.11 -6.09
CA GLN A 153 -13.87 -10.28 -5.78
C GLN A 153 -14.58 -11.18 -4.76
N ALA A 154 -14.66 -12.47 -5.02
CA ALA A 154 -15.28 -13.43 -4.10
C ALA A 154 -14.55 -13.45 -2.74
N GLY A 155 -15.29 -13.24 -1.66
CA GLY A 155 -14.74 -13.14 -0.31
C GLY A 155 -14.10 -11.81 0.04
N GLY A 156 -14.13 -10.82 -0.86
CA GLY A 156 -13.57 -9.49 -0.68
C GLY A 156 -12.22 -9.27 -1.36
N PRO A 157 -11.75 -8.02 -1.41
CA PRO A 157 -10.42 -7.72 -1.93
C PRO A 157 -9.34 -8.36 -1.06
N PRO A 158 -8.26 -8.92 -1.65
CA PRO A 158 -7.18 -9.56 -0.90
C PRO A 158 -6.56 -8.60 0.12
N LEU A 159 -6.39 -9.07 1.36
CA LEU A 159 -5.75 -8.31 2.43
C LEU A 159 -4.25 -8.63 2.50
N LEU A 160 -3.39 -7.63 2.40
CA LEU A 160 -1.97 -7.74 2.71
C LEU A 160 -1.71 -7.05 4.05
N ILE A 161 -1.34 -7.83 5.06
CA ILE A 161 -1.13 -7.29 6.40
C ILE A 161 0.25 -6.66 6.52
N GLY A 162 0.33 -5.41 6.95
CA GLY A 162 1.60 -4.72 7.20
C GLY A 162 2.09 -4.86 8.63
N GLY A 163 3.40 -4.65 8.80
CA GLY A 163 4.07 -4.68 10.09
C GLY A 163 4.88 -5.94 10.35
N THR A 164 5.75 -5.86 11.39
CA THR A 164 6.75 -6.90 11.71
C THR A 164 6.58 -7.52 13.09
N SER A 165 5.59 -7.07 13.88
CA SER A 165 5.32 -7.60 15.21
C SER A 165 4.75 -9.02 15.17
N LYS A 166 4.83 -9.74 16.30
CA LYS A 166 4.18 -11.06 16.42
C LYS A 166 2.68 -10.99 16.11
N ALA A 167 2.01 -9.89 16.50
CA ALA A 167 0.60 -9.68 16.20
C ALA A 167 0.35 -9.48 14.69
N ALA A 168 1.23 -8.78 13.97
CA ALA A 168 1.12 -8.64 12.52
C ALA A 168 1.28 -10.00 11.81
N VAL A 169 2.25 -10.82 12.24
CA VAL A 169 2.45 -12.18 11.72
C VAL A 169 1.19 -13.03 11.94
N ARG A 170 0.62 -13.02 13.15
CA ARG A 170 -0.63 -13.74 13.47
C ARG A 170 -1.77 -13.30 12.55
N ARG A 171 -2.01 -11.99 12.42
CA ARG A 171 -3.07 -11.45 11.54
C ARG A 171 -2.87 -11.84 10.07
N THR A 172 -1.62 -11.86 9.60
CA THR A 172 -1.31 -12.31 8.24
C THR A 172 -1.78 -13.73 8.02
N VAL A 173 -1.52 -14.62 8.98
CA VAL A 173 -1.91 -16.02 8.91
C VAL A 173 -3.43 -16.19 9.07
N GLU A 174 -4.08 -15.45 9.96
CA GLU A 174 -5.52 -15.59 10.26
C GLU A 174 -6.41 -14.99 9.16
N HIS A 175 -6.10 -13.77 8.67
CA HIS A 175 -6.99 -12.99 7.80
C HIS A 175 -6.35 -12.61 6.46
N GLY A 176 -5.01 -12.66 6.34
CA GLY A 176 -4.32 -12.16 5.15
C GLY A 176 -4.29 -13.12 3.97
N ALA A 177 -4.23 -12.57 2.77
CA ALA A 177 -3.74 -13.25 1.58
C ALA A 177 -2.19 -13.20 1.50
N GLY A 178 -1.57 -12.39 2.38
CA GLY A 178 -0.13 -12.23 2.45
C GLY A 178 0.31 -11.03 3.28
N TRP A 179 1.51 -10.56 3.03
CA TRP A 179 2.18 -9.52 3.79
C TRP A 179 2.73 -8.40 2.89
N ILE A 180 2.71 -7.16 3.39
CA ILE A 180 3.28 -6.00 2.74
C ILE A 180 4.31 -5.33 3.63
N ALA A 181 5.53 -5.13 3.11
CA ALA A 181 6.59 -4.40 3.77
C ALA A 181 6.42 -2.89 3.54
N GLY A 182 6.38 -2.11 4.60
CA GLY A 182 6.26 -0.65 4.57
C GLY A 182 7.59 0.09 4.42
N GLY A 183 8.62 -0.53 3.84
CA GLY A 183 9.96 0.03 3.67
C GLY A 183 11.05 -0.84 4.30
N GLY A 184 12.28 -0.33 4.39
CA GLY A 184 13.43 -1.01 5.00
C GLY A 184 14.33 -1.78 4.03
N GLY A 185 14.04 -1.71 2.72
CA GLY A 185 14.87 -2.30 1.68
C GLY A 185 14.78 -3.84 1.56
N PRO A 186 15.49 -4.42 0.57
CA PRO A 186 15.38 -5.85 0.23
C PRO A 186 15.78 -6.81 1.35
N GLU A 187 16.78 -6.48 2.16
CA GLU A 187 17.22 -7.33 3.27
C GLU A 187 16.17 -7.43 4.38
N THR A 188 15.59 -6.30 4.76
CA THR A 188 14.52 -6.27 5.77
C THR A 188 13.29 -7.01 5.26
N PHE A 189 12.98 -6.84 3.98
CA PHE A 189 11.92 -7.56 3.31
C PHE A 189 12.17 -9.08 3.35
N ALA A 190 13.34 -9.56 2.95
CA ALA A 190 13.69 -10.99 2.94
C ALA A 190 13.50 -11.64 4.32
N GLN A 191 13.97 -10.98 5.38
CA GLN A 191 13.80 -11.45 6.76
C GLN A 191 12.32 -11.50 7.18
N GLY A 192 11.55 -10.49 6.79
CA GLY A 192 10.10 -10.43 7.04
C GLY A 192 9.36 -11.55 6.32
N ALA A 193 9.62 -11.71 5.02
CA ALA A 193 9.01 -12.72 4.17
C ALA A 193 9.29 -14.14 4.68
N GLU A 194 10.53 -14.45 5.07
CA GLU A 194 10.88 -15.74 5.65
C GLU A 194 10.12 -16.04 6.93
N ARG A 195 9.95 -15.05 7.81
CA ARG A 195 9.15 -15.19 9.03
C ARG A 195 7.69 -15.47 8.73
N ILE A 196 7.12 -14.79 7.73
CA ILE A 196 5.73 -15.04 7.30
C ILE A 196 5.58 -16.44 6.70
N ARG A 197 6.49 -16.87 5.81
CA ARG A 197 6.45 -18.22 5.22
C ARG A 197 6.43 -19.30 6.30
N ARG A 198 7.31 -19.20 7.30
CA ARG A 198 7.32 -20.14 8.44
C ARG A 198 6.00 -20.16 9.18
N ALA A 199 5.50 -18.99 9.60
CA ALA A 199 4.23 -18.92 10.33
C ALA A 199 3.04 -19.44 9.50
N TRP A 200 3.05 -19.20 8.18
CA TRP A 200 2.06 -19.70 7.24
C TRP A 200 2.06 -21.23 7.16
N SER A 201 3.24 -21.81 7.02
CA SER A 201 3.43 -23.26 7.03
C SER A 201 3.07 -23.91 8.36
N ASP A 202 3.53 -23.32 9.48
CA ASP A 202 3.25 -23.82 10.84
C ASP A 202 1.75 -23.84 11.16
N ALA A 203 0.99 -22.89 10.56
CA ALA A 203 -0.48 -22.84 10.69
C ALA A 203 -1.21 -23.76 9.68
N GLY A 204 -0.50 -24.49 8.84
CA GLY A 204 -1.11 -25.40 7.84
C GLY A 204 -1.88 -24.70 6.74
N ARG A 205 -1.59 -23.40 6.48
CA ARG A 205 -2.21 -22.64 5.39
C ARG A 205 -1.78 -23.22 4.03
N GLN A 206 -2.74 -23.40 3.14
CA GLN A 206 -2.46 -23.89 1.78
C GLN A 206 -1.92 -22.79 0.88
N GLY A 207 -1.05 -23.17 -0.06
CA GLY A 207 -0.40 -22.25 -0.99
C GLY A 207 0.64 -21.35 -0.33
N GLU A 208 1.13 -20.37 -1.11
CA GLU A 208 2.13 -19.41 -0.66
C GLU A 208 1.47 -18.06 -0.32
N PRO A 209 1.93 -17.35 0.73
CA PRO A 209 1.47 -16.00 1.00
C PRO A 209 1.96 -15.04 -0.08
N ARG A 210 1.12 -14.10 -0.49
CA ARG A 210 1.53 -13.02 -1.40
C ARG A 210 2.40 -12.00 -0.68
N PHE A 211 3.47 -11.55 -1.32
CA PHE A 211 4.39 -10.57 -0.78
C PHE A 211 4.42 -9.31 -1.64
N ALA A 212 4.26 -8.16 -0.99
CA ALA A 212 4.45 -6.86 -1.61
C ALA A 212 5.44 -6.01 -0.80
N ALA A 213 6.08 -5.07 -1.47
CA ALA A 213 6.97 -4.10 -0.86
C ALA A 213 6.80 -2.73 -1.51
N LEU A 214 7.34 -1.70 -0.85
CA LEU A 214 7.45 -0.36 -1.41
C LEU A 214 8.87 0.18 -1.27
N ALA A 215 9.27 1.02 -2.22
CA ALA A 215 10.48 1.84 -2.17
C ALA A 215 10.17 3.23 -2.74
N TYR A 216 10.98 4.22 -2.38
CA TYR A 216 10.88 5.58 -2.92
C TYR A 216 11.88 5.79 -4.05
N TYR A 217 11.50 6.55 -5.06
CA TYR A 217 12.39 6.88 -6.15
C TYR A 217 12.28 8.33 -6.60
N ALA A 218 13.36 8.84 -7.16
CA ALA A 218 13.41 10.02 -7.99
C ALA A 218 14.45 9.83 -9.09
N LEU A 219 14.19 10.36 -10.27
CA LEU A 219 15.08 10.26 -11.44
C LEU A 219 15.34 11.63 -12.05
N GLY A 220 16.39 11.73 -12.82
CA GLY A 220 16.83 12.98 -13.45
C GLY A 220 17.91 13.72 -12.67
N PRO A 221 18.29 14.94 -13.11
CA PRO A 221 19.42 15.67 -12.54
C PRO A 221 19.24 16.07 -11.08
N ASP A 222 18.01 16.32 -10.65
CA ASP A 222 17.67 16.78 -9.29
C ASP A 222 17.17 15.64 -8.38
N ALA A 223 17.36 14.38 -8.77
CA ALA A 223 16.81 13.21 -8.10
C ALA A 223 17.07 13.17 -6.58
N SER A 224 18.32 13.40 -6.17
CA SER A 224 18.69 13.39 -4.75
C SER A 224 18.03 14.52 -3.96
N VAL A 225 17.94 15.71 -4.56
CA VAL A 225 17.31 16.88 -3.92
C VAL A 225 15.81 16.67 -3.75
N LEU A 226 15.13 16.12 -4.77
CA LEU A 226 13.71 15.80 -4.72
C LEU A 226 13.41 14.75 -3.65
N ALA A 227 14.20 13.69 -3.61
CA ALA A 227 14.05 12.63 -2.62
C ALA A 227 14.29 13.14 -1.19
N GLU A 228 15.38 13.85 -0.97
CA GLU A 228 15.73 14.41 0.33
C GLU A 228 14.68 15.37 0.85
N SER A 229 14.26 16.34 0.02
CA SER A 229 13.26 17.34 0.40
C SER A 229 11.92 16.71 0.79
N TYR A 230 11.38 15.82 -0.06
CA TYR A 230 10.09 15.19 0.21
C TYR A 230 10.13 14.24 1.39
N LEU A 231 11.13 13.36 1.46
CA LEU A 231 11.17 12.34 2.50
C LEU A 231 11.53 12.88 3.88
N HIS A 232 12.35 13.92 3.98
CA HIS A 232 12.56 14.62 5.25
C HIS A 232 11.27 15.24 5.78
N ASP A 233 10.48 15.89 4.91
CA ASP A 233 9.19 16.47 5.29
C ASP A 233 8.18 15.37 5.68
N TYR A 234 7.97 14.39 4.81
CA TYR A 234 7.00 13.33 5.05
C TYR A 234 7.31 12.47 6.28
N TYR A 235 8.59 12.23 6.57
CA TYR A 235 9.07 11.44 7.71
C TYR A 235 9.60 12.29 8.89
N ALA A 236 9.33 13.60 8.92
CA ALA A 236 9.78 14.50 9.98
C ALA A 236 9.43 14.00 11.39
N PHE A 237 8.31 13.28 11.55
CA PHE A 237 7.88 12.68 12.82
C PHE A 237 8.86 11.62 13.38
N LEU A 238 9.77 11.07 12.56
CA LEU A 238 10.82 10.13 12.99
C LEU A 238 12.08 10.83 13.52
N GLY A 239 12.09 12.17 13.58
CA GLY A 239 13.26 12.92 14.01
C GLY A 239 14.49 12.62 13.14
N SER A 240 15.63 12.33 13.75
CA SER A 240 16.88 12.05 13.03
C SER A 240 16.81 10.81 12.11
N TYR A 241 15.87 9.90 12.32
CA TYR A 241 15.72 8.72 11.46
C TYR A 241 15.15 9.06 10.07
N ALA A 242 14.52 10.23 9.90
CA ALA A 242 14.06 10.71 8.60
C ALA A 242 15.19 10.78 7.56
N SER A 243 16.42 11.12 7.98
CA SER A 243 17.60 11.13 7.12
C SER A 243 17.95 9.74 6.56
N ASN A 244 17.76 8.68 7.35
CA ASN A 244 17.99 7.31 6.88
C ASN A 244 16.95 6.91 5.82
N VAL A 245 15.70 7.33 6.01
CA VAL A 245 14.65 7.08 5.00
C VAL A 245 14.95 7.85 3.71
N ALA A 246 15.32 9.11 3.79
CA ALA A 246 15.70 9.90 2.64
C ALA A 246 16.90 9.30 1.88
N ALA A 247 17.92 8.85 2.61
CA ALA A 247 19.10 8.21 2.03
C ALA A 247 18.81 6.84 1.38
N SER A 248 17.69 6.19 1.71
CA SER A 248 17.27 4.93 1.12
C SER A 248 16.52 5.08 -0.21
N ALA A 249 16.23 6.31 -0.64
CA ALA A 249 15.55 6.55 -1.90
C ALA A 249 16.43 6.16 -3.11
N LEU A 250 15.80 5.57 -4.10
CA LEU A 250 16.46 5.12 -5.33
C LEU A 250 16.60 6.30 -6.31
N THR A 251 17.78 6.90 -6.38
CA THR A 251 18.00 8.13 -7.15
C THR A 251 18.77 7.91 -8.45
N SER A 252 18.95 6.66 -8.86
CA SER A 252 19.61 6.33 -10.14
C SER A 252 19.00 5.07 -10.77
N ARG A 253 19.16 4.96 -12.11
CA ARG A 253 18.78 3.76 -12.87
C ARG A 253 19.42 2.48 -12.30
N ALA A 254 20.69 2.56 -11.93
CA ALA A 254 21.42 1.43 -11.38
C ALA A 254 20.84 0.97 -10.04
N ALA A 255 20.53 1.90 -9.13
CA ALA A 255 19.94 1.60 -7.83
C ALA A 255 18.54 0.97 -7.96
N ILE A 256 17.71 1.48 -8.89
CA ILE A 256 16.37 0.90 -9.14
C ILE A 256 16.49 -0.53 -9.67
N ASN A 257 17.36 -0.77 -10.65
CA ASN A 257 17.53 -2.11 -11.22
C ASN A 257 18.11 -3.12 -10.20
N ASP A 258 19.04 -2.67 -9.34
CA ASP A 258 19.60 -3.49 -8.26
C ASP A 258 18.53 -3.87 -7.24
N ASP A 259 17.74 -2.90 -6.77
CA ASP A 259 16.65 -3.17 -5.82
C ASP A 259 15.56 -4.05 -6.41
N ILE A 260 15.16 -3.84 -7.68
CA ILE A 260 14.22 -4.73 -8.38
C ILE A 260 14.72 -6.17 -8.37
N ALA A 261 15.99 -6.40 -8.72
CA ALA A 261 16.57 -7.72 -8.73
C ALA A 261 16.59 -8.34 -7.32
N ARG A 262 17.04 -7.60 -6.31
CA ARG A 262 17.14 -8.07 -4.92
C ARG A 262 15.78 -8.36 -4.27
N PHE A 263 14.75 -7.55 -4.54
CA PHE A 263 13.38 -7.83 -4.10
C PHE A 263 12.82 -9.09 -4.78
N ALA A 264 13.07 -9.26 -6.09
CA ALA A 264 12.66 -10.46 -6.82
C ALA A 264 13.34 -11.71 -6.29
N ASP A 265 14.65 -11.68 -6.06
CA ASP A 265 15.44 -12.79 -5.48
C ASP A 265 14.95 -13.15 -4.05
N ALA A 266 14.46 -12.15 -3.30
CA ALA A 266 13.85 -12.37 -1.99
C ALA A 266 12.41 -12.93 -2.06
N GLY A 267 11.87 -13.10 -3.27
CA GLY A 267 10.51 -13.62 -3.51
C GLY A 267 9.40 -12.60 -3.33
N CYS A 268 9.67 -11.33 -3.61
CA CYS A 268 8.64 -10.30 -3.72
C CYS A 268 7.77 -10.57 -4.95
N HIS A 269 6.46 -10.47 -4.81
CA HIS A 269 5.52 -10.63 -5.92
C HIS A 269 5.13 -9.28 -6.54
N GLU A 270 5.20 -8.19 -5.76
CA GLU A 270 4.83 -6.85 -6.21
C GLU A 270 5.70 -5.80 -5.51
N LEU A 271 6.44 -5.01 -6.28
CA LEU A 271 7.20 -3.87 -5.81
C LEU A 271 6.54 -2.58 -6.28
N LEU A 272 6.13 -1.74 -5.33
CA LEU A 272 5.54 -0.42 -5.57
C LEU A 272 6.61 0.66 -5.45
N LEU A 273 6.91 1.35 -6.52
CA LEU A 273 7.88 2.46 -6.56
C LEU A 273 7.15 3.80 -6.39
N PHE A 274 7.31 4.44 -5.23
CA PHE A 274 6.67 5.71 -4.91
C PHE A 274 7.52 6.91 -5.36
N PRO A 275 6.98 7.82 -6.16
CA PRO A 275 7.73 8.99 -6.63
C PRO A 275 7.97 9.99 -5.49
N CYS A 276 9.10 10.70 -5.57
CA CYS A 276 9.40 11.84 -4.70
C CYS A 276 9.06 13.20 -5.37
N SER A 277 8.46 13.19 -6.54
CA SER A 277 7.97 14.37 -7.26
C SER A 277 6.68 14.04 -8.00
N PRO A 278 5.70 14.97 -8.10
CA PRO A 278 4.46 14.75 -8.83
C PRO A 278 4.61 14.95 -10.35
N ASP A 279 5.80 15.31 -10.82
CA ASP A 279 6.05 15.54 -12.24
C ASP A 279 5.94 14.23 -13.03
N LEU A 280 5.09 14.21 -14.06
CA LEU A 280 4.87 13.04 -14.94
C LEU A 280 6.16 12.54 -15.61
N THR A 281 7.18 13.39 -15.75
CA THR A 281 8.49 12.96 -16.27
C THR A 281 9.12 11.86 -15.40
N GLN A 282 8.85 11.83 -14.09
CA GLN A 282 9.32 10.77 -13.21
C GLN A 282 8.75 9.39 -13.61
N LEU A 283 7.48 9.37 -14.02
CA LEU A 283 6.82 8.16 -14.46
C LEU A 283 7.38 7.65 -15.80
N GLN A 284 7.61 8.57 -16.75
CA GLN A 284 8.20 8.26 -18.06
C GLN A 284 9.64 7.73 -17.92
N LEU A 285 10.46 8.42 -17.11
CA LEU A 285 11.83 7.99 -16.82
C LEU A 285 11.89 6.61 -16.17
N LEU A 286 10.91 6.28 -15.32
CA LEU A 286 10.80 4.95 -14.71
C LEU A 286 10.34 3.90 -15.73
N ALA A 287 9.37 4.22 -16.58
CA ALA A 287 8.88 3.32 -17.62
C ALA A 287 9.98 2.95 -18.63
N ASP A 288 10.81 3.90 -19.02
CA ASP A 288 11.97 3.68 -19.91
C ASP A 288 13.02 2.70 -19.31
N LEU A 289 13.00 2.53 -17.99
CA LEU A 289 13.86 1.59 -17.28
C LEU A 289 13.30 0.18 -17.24
N THR A 290 11.98 0.08 -17.10
CA THR A 290 11.31 -1.17 -16.70
C THR A 290 10.57 -1.84 -17.86
N CYS A 291 10.24 -1.09 -18.92
CA CYS A 291 9.47 -1.54 -20.08
C CYS A 291 10.28 -1.58 -21.39
N GLY A 292 11.59 -1.24 -21.34
CA GLY A 292 12.52 -1.22 -22.50
C GLY A 292 13.17 -2.57 -22.79
#